data_f9d35c0dc9f57107793307e53ba614e4
#
_entry.id   f9d35c0dc9f57107793307e53ba614e4
#
_cell.length_a   1.000
_cell.length_b   1.000
_cell.length_c   1.000
_cell.angle_alpha   90.00
_cell.angle_beta   90.00
_cell.angle_gamma   90.00
#
_symmetry.space_group_name_H-M   'P 1'
#
loop_
_entity.id
_entity.type
_entity.pdbx_description
1 polymer ?
#
loop_
_entity_poly.entity_id
_entity_poly.type
_entity_poly.pdbx_seq_one_letter_code
_entity_poly.pdbx_strand_id
1 'polypeptide(L)'
;MNDYIEVTAKSVEEAITEACVKLGLTSDQIEYEVVEKGSSGFLGIGNKPAQIKAWKKDEKPAEPAEKEEAEKKTEKTSESVVSSEKKQNERKVTVLSDSSVEAFSASAKEFLGKVFDAMHLEVQIDTSYDKENNCLDIELSGKEMGVIIGKRGQTLDSLQYLTKLAINTNTEEKIKVKVDTEDYRNRRKKTLENLASNVAYKVKKTGRPVELEPMNPFERRVIHSALQNNRYVKTHSEGEEPDRYVVVSPK
;
A
#
# COMPACT_ATOMS: atom_id res chain seq x y z
N MET A 1 -11.73 6.75 40.29
CA MET A 1 -12.14 5.38 39.88
C MET A 1 -11.65 5.23 38.46
N ASN A 2 -10.94 4.16 38.15
CA ASN A 2 -10.42 3.97 36.81
C ASN A 2 -11.58 3.61 35.88
N ASP A 3 -11.92 4.50 34.98
CA ASP A 3 -13.04 4.31 34.02
C ASP A 3 -12.58 3.53 32.76
N TYR A 4 -11.84 2.44 32.94
CA TYR A 4 -11.53 1.52 31.87
C TYR A 4 -12.09 0.12 32.16
N ILE A 5 -12.37 -0.63 31.13
CA ILE A 5 -12.73 -2.05 31.21
C ILE A 5 -11.59 -2.93 30.69
N GLU A 6 -11.37 -4.06 31.36
CA GLU A 6 -10.45 -5.08 30.87
C GLU A 6 -11.26 -6.16 30.13
N VAL A 7 -10.78 -6.50 28.92
CA VAL A 7 -11.41 -7.51 28.07
C VAL A 7 -10.37 -8.51 27.61
N THR A 8 -10.74 -9.80 27.72
CA THR A 8 -9.88 -10.91 27.33
C THR A 8 -10.60 -11.75 26.27
N ALA A 9 -9.97 -11.94 25.10
CA ALA A 9 -10.52 -12.72 23.99
C ALA A 9 -9.44 -13.54 23.28
N LYS A 10 -9.80 -14.28 22.23
CA LYS A 10 -8.84 -15.12 21.49
C LYS A 10 -7.86 -14.30 20.66
N SER A 11 -8.28 -13.12 20.19
CA SER A 11 -7.46 -12.17 19.45
C SER A 11 -7.70 -10.74 19.94
N VAL A 12 -6.79 -9.83 19.61
CA VAL A 12 -6.95 -8.40 19.93
C VAL A 12 -8.19 -7.81 19.26
N GLU A 13 -8.47 -8.21 18.03
CA GLU A 13 -9.66 -7.75 17.28
C GLU A 13 -10.97 -8.18 17.92
N GLU A 14 -11.03 -9.42 18.40
CA GLU A 14 -12.18 -9.94 19.13
C GLU A 14 -12.35 -9.25 20.48
N ALA A 15 -11.26 -8.93 21.17
CA ALA A 15 -11.27 -8.18 22.42
C ALA A 15 -11.76 -6.74 22.23
N ILE A 16 -11.38 -6.07 21.14
CA ILE A 16 -11.88 -4.73 20.78
C ILE A 16 -13.40 -4.78 20.51
N THR A 17 -13.86 -5.76 19.74
CA THR A 17 -15.28 -5.93 19.44
C THR A 17 -16.09 -6.14 20.72
N GLU A 18 -15.62 -6.97 21.64
CA GLU A 18 -16.27 -7.21 22.92
C GLU A 18 -16.24 -5.98 23.83
N ALA A 19 -15.16 -5.18 23.79
CA ALA A 19 -15.07 -3.90 24.50
C ALA A 19 -16.11 -2.91 23.99
N CYS A 20 -16.29 -2.80 22.66
CA CYS A 20 -17.30 -1.97 22.05
C CYS A 20 -18.72 -2.32 22.52
N VAL A 21 -19.04 -3.63 22.58
CA VAL A 21 -20.34 -4.13 23.06
C VAL A 21 -20.53 -3.80 24.53
N LYS A 22 -19.52 -4.00 25.37
CA LYS A 22 -19.60 -3.74 26.81
C LYS A 22 -19.71 -2.27 27.15
N LEU A 23 -19.05 -1.38 26.38
CA LEU A 23 -19.13 0.06 26.57
C LEU A 23 -20.33 0.69 25.86
N GLY A 24 -21.00 -0.04 24.95
CA GLY A 24 -22.09 0.49 24.13
C GLY A 24 -21.63 1.56 23.12
N LEU A 25 -20.36 1.48 22.68
CA LEU A 25 -19.70 2.45 21.82
C LEU A 25 -19.22 1.77 20.54
N THR A 26 -19.02 2.56 19.48
CA THR A 26 -18.41 2.09 18.23
C THR A 26 -16.87 2.09 18.32
N SER A 27 -16.19 1.37 17.46
CA SER A 27 -14.71 1.20 17.52
C SER A 27 -13.93 2.51 17.34
N ASP A 28 -14.53 3.52 16.75
CA ASP A 28 -13.99 4.87 16.58
C ASP A 28 -14.15 5.76 17.83
N GLN A 29 -15.00 5.34 18.75
CA GLN A 29 -15.31 6.05 20.00
C GLN A 29 -14.59 5.48 21.23
N ILE A 30 -13.84 4.41 21.09
CA ILE A 30 -13.03 3.83 22.15
C ILE A 30 -11.53 4.02 21.89
N GLU A 31 -10.77 4.20 22.95
CA GLU A 31 -9.32 4.03 22.97
C GLU A 31 -8.99 2.76 23.76
N TYR A 32 -7.93 2.07 23.35
CA TYR A 32 -7.52 0.85 24.02
C TYR A 32 -6.01 0.71 24.11
N GLU A 33 -5.54 -0.01 25.11
CA GLU A 33 -4.16 -0.42 25.28
C GLU A 33 -4.06 -1.93 25.30
N VAL A 34 -3.14 -2.50 24.52
CA VAL A 34 -2.93 -3.95 24.46
C VAL A 34 -2.00 -4.38 25.57
N VAL A 35 -2.53 -5.07 26.59
CA VAL A 35 -1.77 -5.62 27.71
C VAL A 35 -1.05 -6.91 27.29
N GLU A 36 -1.77 -7.84 26.64
CA GLU A 36 -1.20 -9.06 26.07
C GLU A 36 -1.77 -9.30 24.65
N LYS A 37 -0.88 -9.54 23.69
CA LYS A 37 -1.27 -9.72 22.27
C LYS A 37 -1.94 -11.07 21.97
N GLY A 38 -1.91 -12.00 22.92
CA GLY A 38 -2.33 -13.36 22.66
C GLY A 38 -1.42 -14.09 21.66
N SER A 39 -1.40 -15.40 21.68
CA SER A 39 -0.74 -16.20 20.64
C SER A 39 -1.57 -17.43 20.35
N SER A 40 -1.84 -17.71 19.07
CA SER A 40 -2.39 -18.98 18.66
C SER A 40 -1.26 -20.01 18.66
N GLY A 41 -1.28 -20.95 19.62
CA GLY A 41 -0.30 -22.02 19.71
C GLY A 41 -0.31 -22.90 18.47
N PHE A 42 0.82 -23.49 18.15
CA PHE A 42 0.95 -24.48 17.08
C PHE A 42 0.19 -25.75 17.48
N LEU A 43 -0.75 -26.22 16.66
CA LEU A 43 -1.58 -27.43 16.90
C LEU A 43 -2.47 -27.40 18.16
N GLY A 44 -2.94 -26.23 18.58
CA GLY A 44 -3.90 -26.14 19.71
C GLY A 44 -3.30 -26.26 21.11
N ILE A 45 -1.98 -26.35 21.25
CA ILE A 45 -1.28 -26.41 22.54
C ILE A 45 -0.57 -25.06 22.77
N GLY A 46 -0.93 -24.35 23.87
CA GLY A 46 -0.28 -23.10 24.26
C GLY A 46 -1.00 -21.83 23.83
N ASN A 47 -2.31 -21.86 23.61
CA ASN A 47 -3.12 -20.66 23.33
C ASN A 47 -3.07 -19.71 24.54
N LYS A 48 -2.49 -18.51 24.35
CA LYS A 48 -2.60 -17.40 25.30
C LYS A 48 -3.65 -16.43 24.78
N PRO A 49 -4.65 -16.07 25.61
CA PRO A 49 -5.65 -15.09 25.22
C PRO A 49 -5.03 -13.69 25.08
N ALA A 50 -5.60 -12.90 24.21
CA ALA A 50 -5.29 -11.47 24.13
C ALA A 50 -6.05 -10.72 25.23
N GLN A 51 -5.40 -9.75 25.87
CA GLN A 51 -6.00 -8.89 26.89
C GLN A 51 -5.80 -7.43 26.52
N ILE A 52 -6.88 -6.65 26.57
CA ILE A 52 -6.86 -5.20 26.32
C ILE A 52 -7.52 -4.45 27.48
N LYS A 53 -7.10 -3.20 27.68
CA LYS A 53 -7.80 -2.19 28.49
C LYS A 53 -8.44 -1.19 27.53
N ALA A 54 -9.73 -0.97 27.63
CA ALA A 54 -10.46 -0.07 26.76
C ALA A 54 -11.27 0.95 27.57
N TRP A 55 -11.32 2.21 27.08
CA TRP A 55 -12.04 3.34 27.65
C TRP A 55 -12.63 4.23 26.55
N LYS A 56 -13.51 5.13 26.94
CA LYS A 56 -14.07 6.09 26.01
C LYS A 56 -13.02 7.14 25.61
N LYS A 57 -12.95 7.51 24.36
CA LYS A 57 -11.92 8.36 23.76
C LYS A 57 -11.72 9.73 24.43
N ASP A 58 -12.74 10.28 25.07
CA ASP A 58 -12.70 11.59 25.73
C ASP A 58 -12.27 11.54 27.22
N GLU A 59 -12.02 10.34 27.77
CA GLU A 59 -11.71 10.10 29.18
C GLU A 59 -10.40 9.32 29.32
N LYS A 60 -9.27 9.98 29.07
CA LYS A 60 -7.96 9.38 29.33
C LYS A 60 -7.69 9.34 30.84
N PRO A 61 -7.34 8.18 31.43
CA PRO A 61 -6.93 8.12 32.84
C PRO A 61 -5.68 9.00 33.03
N ALA A 62 -5.72 9.90 33.99
CA ALA A 62 -4.59 10.75 34.32
C ALA A 62 -3.48 9.91 34.97
N GLU A 63 -2.37 9.71 34.29
CA GLU A 63 -1.12 9.32 34.93
C GLU A 63 -0.48 10.53 35.61
N PRO A 64 0.15 10.37 36.81
CA PRO A 64 0.76 11.47 37.53
C PRO A 64 1.99 11.97 36.77
N ALA A 65 1.99 13.28 36.55
CA ALA A 65 3.05 14.02 35.92
C ALA A 65 4.31 14.04 36.79
N GLU A 66 5.46 13.71 36.21
CA GLU A 66 6.71 14.32 36.61
C GLU A 66 7.11 15.40 35.61
N LYS A 67 7.35 16.57 36.23
CA LYS A 67 7.71 17.82 35.55
C LYS A 67 9.17 17.76 35.10
N GLU A 68 9.43 18.35 33.94
CA GLU A 68 10.51 19.35 33.87
C GLU A 68 10.26 20.31 32.69
N GLU A 69 10.28 21.56 33.03
CA GLU A 69 10.34 22.82 32.28
C GLU A 69 11.59 22.83 31.37
N ALA A 70 11.69 23.55 30.36
CA ALA A 70 11.38 24.87 29.91
C ALA A 70 12.18 25.18 28.66
N GLU A 71 11.65 26.01 27.92
CA GLU A 71 11.98 27.30 27.28
C GLU A 71 12.61 27.29 25.90
N LYS A 72 11.77 27.84 24.99
CA LYS A 72 11.98 29.02 24.12
C LYS A 72 13.36 29.26 23.48
N LYS A 73 13.38 29.40 22.21
CA LYS A 73 13.55 30.60 21.37
C LYS A 73 14.25 30.32 20.02
N THR A 74 13.57 30.72 18.98
CA THR A 74 13.92 31.61 17.85
C THR A 74 15.16 31.38 17.00
N GLU A 75 14.82 31.25 15.72
CA GLU A 75 15.37 31.96 14.54
C GLU A 75 16.82 31.74 14.10
N LYS A 76 16.83 31.51 12.81
CA LYS A 76 17.74 32.00 11.74
C LYS A 76 18.85 31.07 11.24
N THR A 77 18.64 30.75 9.98
CA THR A 77 19.52 30.95 8.81
C THR A 77 20.84 30.20 8.74
N SER A 78 20.94 29.52 7.65
CA SER A 78 22.04 29.43 6.69
C SER A 78 22.55 28.03 6.43
N GLU A 79 22.45 27.72 5.15
CA GLU A 79 23.37 26.95 4.30
C GLU A 79 24.56 26.30 5.00
N SER A 80 24.63 24.99 4.87
CA SER A 80 25.85 24.33 4.38
C SER A 80 25.62 22.84 4.17
N VAL A 81 25.70 22.44 2.92
CA VAL A 81 26.39 21.27 2.40
C VAL A 81 26.78 20.26 3.48
N VAL A 82 26.04 19.17 3.56
CA VAL A 82 26.59 17.90 4.01
C VAL A 82 26.19 16.84 3.01
N SER A 83 27.18 16.44 2.26
CA SER A 83 27.27 15.18 1.55
C SER A 83 26.87 14.04 2.46
N SER A 84 25.62 13.62 2.38
CA SER A 84 25.26 12.32 2.92
C SER A 84 25.70 11.27 1.92
N GLU A 85 26.71 10.57 2.32
CA GLU A 85 27.22 9.34 1.73
C GLU A 85 26.06 8.47 1.27
N LYS A 86 25.93 8.36 -0.06
CA LYS A 86 25.29 7.22 -0.68
C LYS A 86 26.01 5.97 -0.17
N LYS A 87 25.50 5.34 0.85
CA LYS A 87 25.68 3.91 1.01
C LYS A 87 25.02 3.27 -0.22
N GLN A 88 25.78 3.15 -1.26
CA GLN A 88 25.58 2.18 -2.31
C GLN A 88 25.63 0.83 -1.60
N ASN A 89 24.47 0.36 -1.18
CA ASN A 89 24.26 -1.04 -0.96
C ASN A 89 24.36 -1.65 -2.37
N GLU A 90 25.57 -2.03 -2.76
CA GLU A 90 25.80 -2.93 -3.88
C GLU A 90 25.06 -4.22 -3.54
N ARG A 91 23.79 -4.25 -3.88
CA ARG A 91 23.06 -5.51 -4.00
C ARG A 91 23.77 -6.23 -5.14
N LYS A 92 24.64 -7.18 -4.79
CA LYS A 92 25.08 -8.22 -5.71
C LYS A 92 23.80 -8.70 -6.40
N VAL A 93 23.65 -8.35 -7.67
CA VAL A 93 22.63 -8.95 -8.53
C VAL A 93 23.09 -10.41 -8.66
N THR A 94 22.54 -11.25 -7.80
CA THR A 94 22.73 -12.70 -7.90
C THR A 94 21.96 -13.08 -9.15
N VAL A 95 22.68 -13.27 -10.25
CA VAL A 95 22.08 -13.80 -11.49
C VAL A 95 21.60 -15.20 -11.15
N LEU A 96 20.28 -15.39 -11.19
CA LEU A 96 19.67 -16.68 -10.94
C LEU A 96 20.13 -17.70 -11.98
N SER A 97 20.25 -18.96 -11.58
CA SER A 97 20.51 -20.05 -12.52
C SER A 97 19.30 -20.22 -13.45
N ASP A 98 19.55 -20.68 -14.67
CA ASP A 98 18.45 -20.92 -15.63
C ASP A 98 17.41 -21.91 -15.06
N SER A 99 17.84 -22.91 -14.27
CA SER A 99 16.95 -23.84 -13.57
C SER A 99 16.09 -23.17 -12.49
N SER A 100 16.62 -22.18 -11.76
CA SER A 100 15.83 -21.41 -10.78
C SER A 100 14.78 -20.55 -11.49
N VAL A 101 15.12 -19.95 -12.62
CA VAL A 101 14.20 -19.15 -13.44
C VAL A 101 13.04 -20.00 -13.98
N GLU A 102 13.34 -21.20 -14.49
CA GLU A 102 12.32 -22.14 -14.95
C GLU A 102 11.38 -22.56 -13.82
N ALA A 103 11.90 -22.81 -12.62
CA ALA A 103 11.10 -23.13 -11.44
C ALA A 103 10.18 -21.98 -11.03
N PHE A 104 10.67 -20.73 -11.03
CA PHE A 104 9.85 -19.55 -10.76
C PHE A 104 8.76 -19.35 -11.83
N SER A 105 9.10 -19.55 -13.10
CA SER A 105 8.16 -19.45 -14.21
C SER A 105 7.05 -20.51 -14.11
N ALA A 106 7.42 -21.75 -13.81
CA ALA A 106 6.47 -22.84 -13.62
C ALA A 106 5.53 -22.58 -12.44
N SER A 107 6.09 -22.15 -11.29
CA SER A 107 5.29 -21.80 -10.09
C SER A 107 4.35 -20.63 -10.35
N ALA A 108 4.79 -19.61 -11.08
CA ALA A 108 3.94 -18.47 -11.45
C ALA A 108 2.78 -18.89 -12.36
N LYS A 109 3.05 -19.72 -13.38
CA LYS A 109 2.02 -20.26 -14.29
C LYS A 109 1.02 -21.15 -13.55
N GLU A 110 1.50 -22.00 -12.64
CA GLU A 110 0.64 -22.86 -11.83
C GLU A 110 -0.28 -22.05 -10.91
N PHE A 111 0.29 -21.04 -10.21
CA PHE A 111 -0.49 -20.18 -9.34
C PHE A 111 -1.56 -19.39 -10.11
N LEU A 112 -1.14 -18.68 -11.16
CA LEU A 112 -2.06 -17.87 -11.98
C LEU A 112 -3.08 -18.74 -12.70
N GLY A 113 -2.70 -19.90 -13.20
CA GLY A 113 -3.61 -20.86 -13.82
C GLY A 113 -4.74 -21.26 -12.88
N LYS A 114 -4.42 -21.66 -11.64
CA LYS A 114 -5.42 -21.97 -10.62
C LYS A 114 -6.35 -20.81 -10.31
N VAL A 115 -5.82 -19.58 -10.28
CA VAL A 115 -6.64 -18.38 -10.06
C VAL A 115 -7.59 -18.14 -11.23
N PHE A 116 -7.11 -18.21 -12.46
CA PHE A 116 -7.95 -17.98 -13.65
C PHE A 116 -8.97 -19.09 -13.85
N ASP A 117 -8.61 -20.35 -13.58
CA ASP A 117 -9.55 -21.48 -13.60
C ASP A 117 -10.69 -21.26 -12.58
N ALA A 118 -10.37 -20.81 -11.38
CA ALA A 118 -11.37 -20.48 -10.35
C ALA A 118 -12.25 -19.27 -10.73
N MET A 119 -11.72 -18.36 -11.54
CA MET A 119 -12.47 -17.23 -12.10
C MET A 119 -13.23 -17.59 -13.40
N HIS A 120 -13.08 -18.80 -13.90
CA HIS A 120 -13.62 -19.28 -15.19
C HIS A 120 -13.17 -18.43 -16.39
N LEU A 121 -11.91 -17.97 -16.38
CA LEU A 121 -11.31 -17.17 -17.43
C LEU A 121 -10.29 -17.97 -18.24
N GLU A 122 -10.38 -17.90 -19.56
CA GLU A 122 -9.39 -18.46 -20.48
C GLU A 122 -8.28 -17.44 -20.70
N VAL A 123 -7.12 -17.64 -20.06
CA VAL A 123 -5.99 -16.72 -20.11
C VAL A 123 -4.72 -17.46 -20.51
N GLN A 124 -4.03 -16.94 -21.51
CA GLN A 124 -2.68 -17.37 -21.87
C GLN A 124 -1.68 -16.61 -21.00
N ILE A 125 -0.69 -17.35 -20.45
CA ILE A 125 0.32 -16.81 -19.54
C ILE A 125 1.69 -17.01 -20.17
N ASP A 126 2.29 -15.93 -20.64
CA ASP A 126 3.64 -15.90 -21.18
C ASP A 126 4.59 -15.31 -20.14
N THR A 127 5.76 -15.93 -19.98
CA THR A 127 6.76 -15.54 -18.98
C THR A 127 8.11 -15.29 -19.63
N SER A 128 8.78 -14.21 -19.28
CA SER A 128 10.13 -13.90 -19.68
C SER A 128 10.96 -13.39 -18.50
N TYR A 129 12.24 -13.67 -18.48
CA TYR A 129 13.13 -13.26 -17.39
C TYR A 129 14.09 -12.17 -17.84
N ASP A 130 13.97 -11.02 -17.19
CA ASP A 130 14.90 -9.89 -17.33
C ASP A 130 16.07 -10.09 -16.35
N LYS A 131 17.24 -10.49 -16.91
CA LYS A 131 18.46 -10.73 -16.14
C LYS A 131 19.04 -9.45 -15.51
N GLU A 132 18.90 -8.31 -16.16
CA GLU A 132 19.44 -7.04 -15.69
C GLU A 132 18.73 -6.53 -14.44
N ASN A 133 17.42 -6.68 -14.40
CA ASN A 133 16.58 -6.19 -13.31
C ASN A 133 16.23 -7.28 -12.26
N ASN A 134 16.63 -8.54 -12.50
CA ASN A 134 16.22 -9.72 -11.75
C ASN A 134 14.68 -9.76 -11.60
N CYS A 135 13.99 -9.70 -12.73
CA CYS A 135 12.54 -9.58 -12.80
C CYS A 135 11.94 -10.67 -13.70
N LEU A 136 10.93 -11.35 -13.20
CA LEU A 136 10.07 -12.21 -14.00
C LEU A 136 8.93 -11.36 -14.57
N ASP A 137 8.98 -11.10 -15.87
CA ASP A 137 7.91 -10.42 -16.60
C ASP A 137 6.88 -11.46 -17.06
N ILE A 138 5.63 -11.22 -16.70
CA ILE A 138 4.48 -12.07 -17.01
C ILE A 138 3.50 -11.27 -17.83
N GLU A 139 3.27 -11.70 -19.05
CA GLU A 139 2.27 -11.12 -19.96
C GLU A 139 1.04 -12.00 -19.99
N LEU A 140 -0.12 -11.39 -19.78
CA LEU A 140 -1.41 -12.07 -19.79
C LEU A 140 -2.17 -11.69 -21.06
N SER A 141 -2.73 -12.67 -21.74
CA SER A 141 -3.54 -12.45 -22.95
C SER A 141 -4.78 -13.34 -22.98
N GLY A 142 -5.88 -12.82 -23.54
CA GLY A 142 -7.15 -13.53 -23.61
C GLY A 142 -8.30 -12.62 -24.00
N LYS A 143 -9.53 -13.15 -23.95
CA LYS A 143 -10.73 -12.42 -24.40
C LYS A 143 -11.24 -11.39 -23.36
N GLU A 144 -11.08 -11.66 -22.07
CA GLU A 144 -11.72 -10.90 -20.99
C GLU A 144 -10.70 -10.15 -20.11
N MET A 145 -9.66 -9.57 -20.73
CA MET A 145 -8.58 -8.88 -20.04
C MET A 145 -9.06 -7.70 -19.17
N GLY A 146 -10.20 -7.10 -19.52
CA GLY A 146 -10.83 -6.05 -18.72
C GLY A 146 -11.15 -6.47 -17.27
N VAL A 147 -11.54 -7.74 -17.06
CA VAL A 147 -11.81 -8.29 -15.71
C VAL A 147 -10.49 -8.43 -14.93
N ILE A 148 -9.43 -8.88 -15.60
CA ILE A 148 -8.09 -9.05 -15.01
C ILE A 148 -7.46 -7.71 -14.69
N ILE A 149 -7.65 -6.69 -15.50
CA ILE A 149 -7.23 -5.32 -15.22
C ILE A 149 -8.00 -4.79 -14.02
N GLY A 150 -9.32 -4.96 -14.04
CA GLY A 150 -10.20 -4.42 -13.01
C GLY A 150 -10.31 -2.90 -13.03
N LYS A 151 -10.90 -2.33 -11.96
CA LYS A 151 -11.05 -0.88 -11.84
C LYS A 151 -9.67 -0.22 -11.72
N ARG A 152 -9.25 0.50 -12.77
CA ARG A 152 -7.97 1.25 -12.79
C ARG A 152 -6.72 0.39 -12.55
N GLY A 153 -6.75 -0.88 -12.91
CA GLY A 153 -5.62 -1.77 -12.72
C GLY A 153 -5.46 -2.37 -11.32
N GLN A 154 -6.44 -2.19 -10.43
CA GLN A 154 -6.37 -2.71 -9.05
C GLN A 154 -6.30 -4.23 -9.00
N THR A 155 -7.09 -4.93 -9.84
CA THR A 155 -7.04 -6.40 -9.91
C THR A 155 -5.67 -6.87 -10.40
N LEU A 156 -5.14 -6.21 -11.43
CA LEU A 156 -3.82 -6.51 -11.99
C LEU A 156 -2.69 -6.30 -10.95
N ASP A 157 -2.77 -5.22 -10.16
CA ASP A 157 -1.81 -4.95 -9.08
C ASP A 157 -1.91 -5.99 -7.96
N SER A 158 -3.12 -6.44 -7.62
CA SER A 158 -3.35 -7.50 -6.64
C SER A 158 -2.82 -8.85 -7.12
N LEU A 159 -3.07 -9.21 -8.38
CA LEU A 159 -2.51 -10.42 -9.00
C LEU A 159 -0.99 -10.41 -9.00
N GLN A 160 -0.36 -9.29 -9.37
CA GLN A 160 1.09 -9.15 -9.29
C GLN A 160 1.63 -9.34 -7.88
N TYR A 161 0.98 -8.74 -6.89
CA TYR A 161 1.38 -8.86 -5.49
C TYR A 161 1.27 -10.30 -4.99
N LEU A 162 0.15 -10.97 -5.26
CA LEU A 162 -0.07 -12.35 -4.85
C LEU A 162 0.86 -13.33 -5.56
N THR A 163 1.09 -13.14 -6.86
CA THR A 163 2.05 -13.95 -7.63
C THR A 163 3.45 -13.80 -7.05
N LYS A 164 3.89 -12.55 -6.79
CA LYS A 164 5.19 -12.30 -6.16
C LYS A 164 5.30 -12.99 -4.79
N LEU A 165 4.25 -12.98 -3.99
CA LEU A 165 4.24 -13.66 -2.69
C LEU A 165 4.32 -15.17 -2.88
N ALA A 166 3.47 -15.75 -3.73
CA ALA A 166 3.40 -17.19 -3.95
C ALA A 166 4.75 -17.79 -4.40
N ILE A 167 5.41 -17.17 -5.37
CA ILE A 167 6.68 -17.71 -5.92
C ILE A 167 7.89 -17.46 -5.01
N ASN A 168 7.83 -16.46 -4.11
CA ASN A 168 8.93 -16.13 -3.21
C ASN A 168 8.80 -16.74 -1.81
N THR A 169 7.70 -17.43 -1.48
CA THR A 169 7.43 -17.84 -0.09
C THR A 169 8.40 -18.95 0.38
N ASN A 170 8.72 -19.91 -0.47
CA ASN A 170 9.49 -21.10 -0.10
C ASN A 170 10.91 -21.13 -0.71
N THR A 171 11.43 -19.99 -1.12
CA THR A 171 12.74 -19.89 -1.77
C THR A 171 13.65 -18.93 -1.01
N GLU A 172 14.94 -19.28 -0.92
CA GLU A 172 15.98 -18.39 -0.38
C GLU A 172 16.24 -17.22 -1.33
N GLU A 173 16.22 -17.51 -2.63
CA GLU A 173 16.38 -16.52 -3.69
C GLU A 173 15.08 -15.75 -3.91
N LYS A 174 15.18 -14.44 -4.04
CA LYS A 174 14.02 -13.55 -4.24
C LYS A 174 14.05 -12.93 -5.62
N ILE A 175 12.95 -13.04 -6.34
CA ILE A 175 12.76 -12.47 -7.67
C ILE A 175 11.71 -11.38 -7.66
N LYS A 176 11.90 -10.33 -8.46
CA LYS A 176 10.86 -9.35 -8.74
C LYS A 176 9.88 -9.95 -9.74
N VAL A 177 8.62 -9.54 -9.64
CA VAL A 177 7.57 -9.95 -10.56
C VAL A 177 6.90 -8.71 -11.11
N LYS A 178 6.70 -8.71 -12.41
CA LYS A 178 5.88 -7.74 -13.12
C LYS A 178 4.82 -8.48 -13.90
N VAL A 179 3.56 -8.12 -13.69
CA VAL A 179 2.42 -8.66 -14.45
C VAL A 179 1.81 -7.52 -15.24
N ASP A 180 1.62 -7.75 -16.54
CA ASP A 180 0.96 -6.80 -17.42
C ASP A 180 0.04 -7.53 -18.41
N THR A 181 -0.81 -6.79 -19.07
CA THR A 181 -1.69 -7.29 -20.12
C THR A 181 -1.90 -6.21 -21.17
N GLU A 182 -1.63 -6.51 -22.42
CA GLU A 182 -1.83 -5.58 -23.55
C GLU A 182 -1.22 -4.20 -23.34
N ASP A 183 -0.07 -4.12 -22.68
CA ASP A 183 0.60 -2.86 -22.34
C ASP A 183 -0.32 -1.88 -21.55
N TYR A 184 -1.17 -2.41 -20.69
CA TYR A 184 -2.14 -1.63 -19.91
C TYR A 184 -1.48 -0.52 -19.10
N ARG A 185 -0.35 -0.81 -18.43
CA ARG A 185 0.32 0.17 -17.56
C ARG A 185 0.76 1.42 -18.32
N ASN A 186 1.30 1.26 -19.53
CA ASN A 186 1.68 2.39 -20.37
C ASN A 186 0.46 3.13 -20.95
N ARG A 187 -0.57 2.41 -21.36
CA ARG A 187 -1.84 3.02 -21.82
C ARG A 187 -2.48 3.82 -20.68
N ARG A 188 -2.52 3.27 -19.48
CA ARG A 188 -3.07 3.94 -18.30
C ARG A 188 -2.28 5.19 -17.94
N LYS A 189 -0.95 5.13 -17.95
CA LYS A 189 -0.07 6.28 -17.74
C LYS A 189 -0.39 7.42 -18.71
N LYS A 190 -0.48 7.14 -20.01
CA LYS A 190 -0.85 8.13 -21.04
C LYS A 190 -2.23 8.75 -20.78
N THR A 191 -3.20 7.92 -20.35
CA THR A 191 -4.54 8.42 -19.98
C THR A 191 -4.49 9.40 -18.82
N LEU A 192 -3.67 9.11 -17.79
CA LEU A 192 -3.48 10.01 -16.65
C LEU A 192 -2.75 11.31 -17.04
N GLU A 193 -1.76 11.27 -17.92
CA GLU A 193 -1.08 12.44 -18.43
C GLU A 193 -2.05 13.35 -19.22
N ASN A 194 -2.90 12.77 -20.05
CA ASN A 194 -3.96 13.50 -20.77
C ASN A 194 -4.99 14.09 -19.81
N LEU A 195 -5.43 13.33 -18.80
CA LEU A 195 -6.32 13.82 -17.76
C LEU A 195 -5.72 15.02 -17.03
N ALA A 196 -4.45 14.94 -16.63
CA ALA A 196 -3.73 16.03 -15.98
C ALA A 196 -3.74 17.30 -16.84
N SER A 197 -3.43 17.18 -18.14
CA SER A 197 -3.41 18.29 -19.08
C SER A 197 -4.80 18.95 -19.23
N ASN A 198 -5.85 18.13 -19.36
CA ASN A 198 -7.23 18.61 -19.48
C ASN A 198 -7.69 19.33 -18.21
N VAL A 199 -7.36 18.78 -17.03
CA VAL A 199 -7.71 19.38 -15.74
C VAL A 199 -6.94 20.69 -15.54
N ALA A 200 -5.64 20.74 -15.88
CA ALA A 200 -4.86 21.97 -15.81
C ALA A 200 -5.45 23.09 -16.70
N TYR A 201 -5.89 22.74 -17.90
CA TYR A 201 -6.59 23.68 -18.78
C TYR A 201 -7.90 24.20 -18.16
N LYS A 202 -8.71 23.29 -17.58
CA LYS A 202 -9.96 23.64 -16.88
C LYS A 202 -9.69 24.59 -15.72
N VAL A 203 -8.72 24.27 -14.85
CA VAL A 203 -8.32 25.10 -13.70
C VAL A 203 -7.84 26.47 -14.15
N LYS A 204 -7.00 26.55 -15.18
CA LYS A 204 -6.54 27.81 -15.77
C LYS A 204 -7.72 28.67 -16.26
N LYS A 205 -8.72 28.06 -16.91
CA LYS A 205 -9.88 28.78 -17.47
C LYS A 205 -10.85 29.24 -16.39
N THR A 206 -11.09 28.42 -15.36
CA THR A 206 -12.12 28.68 -14.35
C THR A 206 -11.59 29.41 -13.11
N GLY A 207 -10.27 29.39 -12.86
CA GLY A 207 -9.67 29.89 -11.63
C GLY A 207 -10.03 29.11 -10.37
N ARG A 208 -10.69 27.96 -10.51
CA ARG A 208 -11.16 27.14 -9.39
C ARG A 208 -10.37 25.84 -9.28
N PRO A 209 -10.07 25.37 -8.07
CA PRO A 209 -9.43 24.06 -7.88
C PRO A 209 -10.33 22.93 -8.37
N VAL A 210 -9.72 21.84 -8.79
CA VAL A 210 -10.39 20.60 -9.21
C VAL A 210 -9.77 19.45 -8.44
N GLU A 211 -10.62 18.70 -7.76
CA GLU A 211 -10.29 17.46 -7.09
C GLU A 211 -10.45 16.31 -8.09
N LEU A 212 -9.46 15.42 -8.10
CA LEU A 212 -9.51 14.20 -8.89
C LEU A 212 -10.09 13.07 -8.03
N GLU A 213 -10.47 11.98 -8.69
CA GLU A 213 -10.92 10.80 -7.96
C GLU A 213 -9.75 10.12 -7.23
N PRO A 214 -10.02 9.39 -6.14
CA PRO A 214 -9.01 8.60 -5.44
C PRO A 214 -8.23 7.68 -6.38
N MET A 215 -6.92 7.62 -6.18
CA MET A 215 -6.01 6.82 -7.01
C MET A 215 -4.78 6.38 -6.22
N ASN A 216 -4.14 5.31 -6.67
CA ASN A 216 -2.96 4.76 -6.00
C ASN A 216 -1.75 5.72 -6.01
N PRO A 217 -0.75 5.52 -5.15
CA PRO A 217 0.41 6.44 -5.05
C PRO A 217 1.20 6.61 -6.35
N PHE A 218 1.26 5.57 -7.18
CA PHE A 218 1.93 5.63 -8.48
C PHE A 218 1.18 6.54 -9.45
N GLU A 219 -0.14 6.40 -9.56
CA GLU A 219 -0.98 7.23 -10.42
C GLU A 219 -0.93 8.71 -10.00
N ARG A 220 -0.98 8.99 -8.69
CA ARG A 220 -0.83 10.34 -8.15
C ARG A 220 0.51 10.96 -8.55
N ARG A 221 1.59 10.17 -8.51
CA ARG A 221 2.92 10.62 -8.96
C ARG A 221 2.94 10.96 -10.45
N VAL A 222 2.24 10.19 -11.31
CA VAL A 222 2.13 10.50 -12.74
C VAL A 222 1.48 11.87 -12.95
N ILE A 223 0.36 12.17 -12.26
CA ILE A 223 -0.31 13.47 -12.33
C ILE A 223 0.62 14.61 -11.87
N HIS A 224 1.27 14.43 -10.71
CA HIS A 224 2.21 15.43 -10.20
C HIS A 224 3.36 15.71 -11.18
N SER A 225 3.94 14.66 -11.73
CA SER A 225 5.05 14.76 -12.69
C SER A 225 4.62 15.45 -13.99
N ALA A 226 3.43 15.12 -14.52
CA ALA A 226 2.89 15.74 -15.73
C ALA A 226 2.65 17.25 -15.56
N LEU A 227 2.33 17.70 -14.34
CA LEU A 227 2.02 19.11 -14.06
C LEU A 227 3.13 19.87 -13.34
N GLN A 228 4.25 19.23 -13.01
CA GLN A 228 5.35 19.83 -12.23
C GLN A 228 5.85 21.15 -12.85
N ASN A 229 6.01 21.18 -14.17
CA ASN A 229 6.53 22.33 -14.90
C ASN A 229 5.42 23.28 -15.42
N ASN A 230 4.18 23.06 -15.02
CA ASN A 230 3.07 23.92 -15.45
C ASN A 230 3.13 25.26 -14.72
N ARG A 231 3.03 26.37 -15.50
CA ARG A 231 3.14 27.73 -14.97
C ARG A 231 1.86 28.24 -14.29
N TYR A 232 0.72 27.63 -14.57
CA TYR A 232 -0.60 28.13 -14.20
C TYR A 232 -1.25 27.35 -13.05
N VAL A 233 -0.79 26.13 -12.79
CA VAL A 233 -1.39 25.28 -11.78
C VAL A 233 -0.33 24.67 -10.87
N LYS A 234 -0.73 24.36 -9.65
CA LYS A 234 0.01 23.55 -8.66
C LYS A 234 -0.81 22.33 -8.28
N THR A 235 -0.15 21.31 -7.78
CA THR A 235 -0.80 20.05 -7.39
C THR A 235 -0.35 19.62 -6.01
N HIS A 236 -1.26 19.09 -5.22
CA HIS A 236 -0.98 18.43 -3.95
C HIS A 236 -1.92 17.23 -3.78
N SER A 237 -1.62 16.35 -2.85
CA SER A 237 -2.46 15.19 -2.56
C SER A 237 -3.13 15.36 -1.21
N GLU A 238 -4.43 15.09 -1.14
CA GLU A 238 -5.27 15.14 0.05
C GLU A 238 -5.91 13.79 0.34
N GLY A 239 -6.43 13.63 1.57
CA GLY A 239 -7.05 12.40 2.05
C GLY A 239 -6.05 11.36 2.56
N GLU A 240 -6.59 10.26 3.08
CA GLU A 240 -5.86 9.12 3.59
C GLU A 240 -6.01 7.92 2.65
N GLU A 241 -5.01 7.03 2.63
CA GLU A 241 -5.12 5.79 1.86
C GLU A 241 -6.27 4.91 2.43
N PRO A 242 -7.08 4.29 1.59
CA PRO A 242 -6.98 4.14 0.12
C PRO A 242 -7.66 5.26 -0.68
N ASP A 243 -8.33 6.21 -0.04
CA ASP A 243 -9.17 7.23 -0.68
C ASP A 243 -8.42 8.54 -1.00
N ARG A 244 -7.08 8.50 -0.95
CA ARG A 244 -6.23 9.64 -1.22
C ARG A 244 -6.25 10.05 -2.69
N TYR A 245 -6.40 11.35 -2.96
CA TYR A 245 -6.57 11.92 -4.29
C TYR A 245 -5.65 13.12 -4.55
N VAL A 246 -5.62 13.61 -5.79
CA VAL A 246 -4.86 14.78 -6.20
C VAL A 246 -5.79 15.96 -6.38
N VAL A 247 -5.41 17.11 -5.85
CA VAL A 247 -6.05 18.40 -6.07
C VAL A 247 -5.16 19.22 -7.00
N VAL A 248 -5.77 19.76 -8.06
CA VAL A 248 -5.12 20.69 -9.00
C VAL A 248 -5.71 22.07 -8.77
N SER A 249 -4.89 23.03 -8.33
CA SER A 249 -5.33 24.38 -7.98
C SER A 249 -4.54 25.44 -8.79
N PRO A 250 -5.08 26.65 -9.00
CA PRO A 250 -4.35 27.74 -9.63
C PRO A 250 -3.11 28.12 -8.79
N LYS A 251 -2.06 28.60 -9.46
CA LYS A 251 -0.88 29.21 -8.82
C LYS A 251 -1.16 30.62 -8.42
#